data_7d1241b48eca4e00099c2fd8b1c74682
#
_entry.id   7d1241b48eca4e00099c2fd8b1c74682
#
_cell.length_a   1.000
_cell.length_b   1.000
_cell.length_c   1.000
_cell.angle_alpha   90.00
_cell.angle_beta   90.00
_cell.angle_gamma   90.00
#
_symmetry.space_group_name_H-M   'P 1'
#
loop_
_entity.id
_entity.type
_entity.pdbx_description
1 polymer ?
#
loop_
_entity_poly.entity_id
_entity_poly.type
_entity_poly.pdbx_seq_one_letter_code
_entity_poly.pdbx_strand_id
1 'polypeptide(L)'
;MIHRVLVVDDEPGIRAALKQLLEYEGYVVDLATSGNDALDRYVTERPNLVLLDVKMAGLDGLAVLKRLRDLDPSAIVVMISGHGTIATAVEATQLGAHDFLEKPLDTDRVLLTIRNAVKTVALEREVRALKAEVERRHEIVGSGAAVRQLIERIERVAPTGSRILITGENGTGKELVARAIHRLSPRATKPLVEVNCAAIPSELIESELFGHVKGSFTGAFADRTGRFEQADGGTLFLDEIGDMSAAAQAKVLRALQEGIVTPIGGARQIKVDVRVIAATNKRLEDEIASGRFREDLLYRLNVVPIEVPPLRARREDIPQLVAWFVEQLAEQPGLAMRTFSVGAVDRLRRHPWPGNVRELRNTIERLLILAPGSEILEHDVARLLGSVTGDTNGADTLLEAETYEAFKESAERAFLLSKLAEFDWNVSETARRLDMPRSNLYKKIERLKLARDG
;
A
#
# COMPACT_ATOMS: atom_id res chain seq x y z
N MET A 1 0.33 -23.99 17.88
CA MET A 1 1.37 -23.39 18.75
C MET A 1 1.08 -23.81 20.18
N ILE A 2 2.08 -24.29 20.91
CA ILE A 2 1.94 -24.60 22.34
C ILE A 2 1.93 -23.28 23.09
N HIS A 3 0.85 -22.98 23.81
CA HIS A 3 0.72 -21.74 24.57
C HIS A 3 1.28 -21.92 25.99
N ARG A 4 2.10 -20.97 26.44
CA ARG A 4 2.69 -20.95 27.79
C ARG A 4 1.84 -20.10 28.72
N VAL A 5 1.44 -20.65 29.87
CA VAL A 5 0.61 -20.00 30.89
C VAL A 5 1.40 -19.88 32.19
N LEU A 6 1.47 -18.69 32.75
CA LEU A 6 2.05 -18.47 34.09
C LEU A 6 0.90 -18.44 35.10
N VAL A 7 0.95 -19.38 36.07
CA VAL A 7 0.00 -19.44 37.18
C VAL A 7 0.63 -18.82 38.43
N VAL A 8 0.02 -17.80 38.95
CA VAL A 8 0.51 -17.02 40.11
C VAL A 8 -0.53 -17.09 41.24
N ASP A 9 -0.21 -17.80 42.27
CA ASP A 9 -1.09 -17.98 43.46
C ASP A 9 -0.19 -18.36 44.63
N ASP A 10 -0.45 -17.95 45.86
CA ASP A 10 0.34 -18.34 47.03
C ASP A 10 -0.10 -19.68 47.59
N GLU A 11 -1.28 -20.18 47.26
CA GLU A 11 -1.83 -21.48 47.66
C GLU A 11 -1.25 -22.63 46.81
N PRO A 12 -0.46 -23.57 47.37
CA PRO A 12 0.16 -24.66 46.60
C PRO A 12 -0.86 -25.62 45.99
N GLY A 13 -2.03 -25.81 46.62
CA GLY A 13 -3.09 -26.67 46.13
C GLY A 13 -3.72 -26.14 44.86
N ILE A 14 -3.95 -24.84 44.76
CA ILE A 14 -4.52 -24.18 43.58
C ILE A 14 -3.54 -24.22 42.41
N ARG A 15 -2.25 -23.90 42.67
CA ARG A 15 -1.21 -23.99 41.64
C ARG A 15 -1.09 -25.40 41.06
N ALA A 16 -1.14 -26.44 41.94
CA ALA A 16 -1.07 -27.83 41.49
C ALA A 16 -2.28 -28.23 40.63
N ALA A 17 -3.48 -27.87 41.08
CA ALA A 17 -4.72 -28.18 40.37
C ALA A 17 -4.78 -27.49 38.99
N LEU A 18 -4.45 -26.20 38.93
CA LEU A 18 -4.39 -25.47 37.66
C LEU A 18 -3.30 -25.99 36.74
N LYS A 19 -2.13 -26.32 37.26
CA LYS A 19 -1.05 -26.95 36.47
C LYS A 19 -1.52 -28.24 35.83
N GLN A 20 -2.07 -29.17 36.63
CA GLN A 20 -2.54 -30.45 36.12
C GLN A 20 -3.63 -30.30 35.06
N LEU A 21 -4.59 -29.39 35.28
CA LEU A 21 -5.67 -29.08 34.33
C LEU A 21 -5.12 -28.56 33.01
N LEU A 22 -4.24 -27.57 33.07
CA LEU A 22 -3.76 -26.91 31.87
C LEU A 22 -2.75 -27.76 31.09
N GLU A 23 -1.89 -28.50 31.77
CA GLU A 23 -0.99 -29.50 31.13
C GLU A 23 -1.77 -30.60 30.43
N TYR A 24 -2.89 -31.06 31.01
CA TYR A 24 -3.79 -32.03 30.38
C TYR A 24 -4.39 -31.48 29.04
N GLU A 25 -4.69 -30.19 28.99
CA GLU A 25 -5.18 -29.49 27.80
C GLU A 25 -4.05 -29.07 26.81
N GLY A 26 -2.79 -29.46 27.11
CA GLY A 26 -1.66 -29.22 26.19
C GLY A 26 -0.98 -27.85 26.33
N TYR A 27 -1.21 -27.12 27.42
CA TYR A 27 -0.50 -25.86 27.71
C TYR A 27 0.84 -26.18 28.40
N VAL A 28 1.84 -25.32 28.20
CA VAL A 28 3.06 -25.30 29.02
C VAL A 28 2.80 -24.39 30.22
N VAL A 29 3.01 -24.88 31.44
CA VAL A 29 2.63 -24.16 32.65
C VAL A 29 3.85 -23.85 33.52
N ASP A 30 4.07 -22.58 33.77
CA ASP A 30 5.02 -22.07 34.75
C ASP A 30 4.27 -21.63 36.01
N LEU A 31 4.89 -21.81 37.17
CA LEU A 31 4.28 -21.49 38.45
C LEU A 31 5.07 -20.39 39.16
N ALA A 32 4.39 -19.41 39.71
CA ALA A 32 4.96 -18.42 40.62
C ALA A 32 4.22 -18.42 41.97
N THR A 33 4.98 -18.25 43.04
CA THR A 33 4.45 -18.31 44.41
C THR A 33 4.21 -16.95 45.04
N SER A 34 4.62 -15.88 44.34
CA SER A 34 4.46 -14.50 44.81
C SER A 34 4.45 -13.53 43.66
N GLY A 35 4.03 -12.29 43.93
CA GLY A 35 3.99 -11.22 42.90
C GLY A 35 5.39 -10.88 42.34
N ASN A 36 6.45 -10.89 43.14
CA ASN A 36 7.80 -10.64 42.64
C ASN A 36 8.31 -11.77 41.74
N ASP A 37 8.12 -13.07 42.17
CA ASP A 37 8.46 -14.25 41.36
C ASP A 37 7.70 -14.21 40.03
N ALA A 38 6.43 -13.74 40.03
CA ALA A 38 5.65 -13.58 38.82
C ALA A 38 6.24 -12.57 37.82
N LEU A 39 6.71 -11.42 38.32
CA LEU A 39 7.33 -10.39 37.47
C LEU A 39 8.66 -10.89 36.87
N ASP A 40 9.50 -11.55 37.67
CA ASP A 40 10.79 -12.10 37.22
C ASP A 40 10.55 -13.17 36.14
N ARG A 41 9.61 -14.10 36.37
CA ARG A 41 9.24 -15.14 35.40
C ARG A 41 8.58 -14.60 34.16
N TYR A 42 7.79 -13.54 34.27
CA TYR A 42 7.17 -12.91 33.08
C TYR A 42 8.23 -12.41 32.09
N VAL A 43 9.29 -11.78 32.61
CA VAL A 43 10.40 -11.28 31.78
C VAL A 43 11.22 -12.42 31.19
N THR A 44 11.49 -13.47 31.98
CA THR A 44 12.36 -14.59 31.60
C THR A 44 11.67 -15.58 30.65
N GLU A 45 10.45 -16.01 31.00
CA GLU A 45 9.72 -17.07 30.32
C GLU A 45 8.78 -16.57 29.21
N ARG A 46 8.42 -15.28 29.25
CA ARG A 46 7.51 -14.60 28.29
C ARG A 46 6.22 -15.39 28.05
N PRO A 47 5.41 -15.65 29.09
CA PRO A 47 4.17 -16.41 28.96
C PRO A 47 3.18 -15.71 28.03
N ASN A 48 2.30 -16.49 27.40
CA ASN A 48 1.24 -15.95 26.55
C ASN A 48 0.05 -15.43 27.36
N LEU A 49 -0.13 -15.95 28.59
CA LEU A 49 -1.22 -15.59 29.49
C LEU A 49 -0.75 -15.76 30.93
N VAL A 50 -1.23 -14.90 31.83
CA VAL A 50 -1.00 -14.97 33.26
C VAL A 50 -2.34 -15.19 33.97
N LEU A 51 -2.43 -16.26 34.77
CA LEU A 51 -3.49 -16.44 35.76
C LEU A 51 -2.96 -15.91 37.08
N LEU A 52 -3.57 -14.87 37.64
CA LEU A 52 -3.02 -14.11 38.75
C LEU A 52 -4.05 -13.99 39.90
N ASP A 53 -3.68 -14.56 41.05
CA ASP A 53 -4.50 -14.37 42.25
C ASP A 53 -4.45 -12.93 42.73
N VAL A 54 -5.63 -12.41 43.15
CA VAL A 54 -5.76 -11.05 43.67
C VAL A 54 -5.10 -10.92 45.03
N LYS A 55 -5.33 -11.87 45.94
CA LYS A 55 -4.83 -11.84 47.33
C LYS A 55 -3.64 -12.73 47.51
N MET A 56 -2.47 -12.16 47.56
CA MET A 56 -1.21 -12.88 47.83
C MET A 56 -0.42 -12.19 48.91
N ALA A 57 0.41 -12.94 49.62
CA ALA A 57 1.34 -12.38 50.62
C ALA A 57 2.37 -11.45 49.95
N GLY A 58 2.58 -10.28 50.50
CA GLY A 58 3.54 -9.29 50.01
C GLY A 58 2.96 -8.35 48.94
N LEU A 59 3.38 -8.49 47.66
CA LEU A 59 2.85 -7.73 46.54
C LEU A 59 1.54 -8.33 46.09
N ASP A 60 0.42 -7.59 46.21
CA ASP A 60 -0.90 -8.09 45.82
C ASP A 60 -1.06 -8.18 44.29
N GLY A 61 -2.08 -8.94 43.85
CA GLY A 61 -2.30 -9.19 42.42
C GLY A 61 -2.65 -7.95 41.62
N LEU A 62 -3.32 -6.95 42.18
CA LEU A 62 -3.66 -5.72 41.45
C LEU A 62 -2.40 -4.88 41.21
N ALA A 63 -1.48 -4.83 42.18
CA ALA A 63 -0.20 -4.16 42.01
C ALA A 63 0.70 -4.89 41.01
N VAL A 64 0.67 -6.25 40.97
CA VAL A 64 1.35 -7.05 39.95
C VAL A 64 0.78 -6.78 38.57
N LEU A 65 -0.55 -6.78 38.42
CA LEU A 65 -1.24 -6.45 37.17
C LEU A 65 -0.80 -5.10 36.62
N LYS A 66 -0.78 -4.07 37.45
CA LYS A 66 -0.34 -2.72 37.05
C LYS A 66 1.10 -2.75 36.51
N ARG A 67 2.03 -3.39 37.25
CA ARG A 67 3.44 -3.50 36.83
C ARG A 67 3.62 -4.31 35.55
N LEU A 68 2.85 -5.40 35.38
CA LEU A 68 2.87 -6.18 34.13
C LEU A 68 2.40 -5.34 32.94
N ARG A 69 1.35 -4.54 33.12
CA ARG A 69 0.84 -3.64 32.07
C ARG A 69 1.78 -2.49 31.75
N ASP A 70 2.52 -2.01 32.75
CA ASP A 70 3.56 -1.00 32.54
C ASP A 70 4.78 -1.58 31.78
N LEU A 71 5.15 -2.86 32.03
CA LEU A 71 6.22 -3.57 31.35
C LEU A 71 5.81 -4.00 29.94
N ASP A 72 4.61 -4.51 29.78
CA ASP A 72 4.04 -4.97 28.51
C ASP A 72 2.56 -4.60 28.43
N PRO A 73 2.21 -3.53 27.70
CA PRO A 73 0.83 -3.13 27.49
C PRO A 73 -0.04 -4.20 26.81
N SER A 74 0.56 -5.21 26.19
CA SER A 74 -0.14 -6.35 25.57
C SER A 74 -0.25 -7.60 26.44
N ALA A 75 0.23 -7.55 27.70
CA ALA A 75 0.13 -8.67 28.65
C ALA A 75 -1.31 -9.11 28.88
N ILE A 76 -1.58 -10.40 28.76
CA ILE A 76 -2.88 -10.98 29.03
C ILE A 76 -2.92 -11.49 30.44
N VAL A 77 -3.68 -10.83 31.27
CA VAL A 77 -3.83 -11.22 32.67
C VAL A 77 -5.28 -11.53 32.98
N VAL A 78 -5.54 -12.74 33.44
CA VAL A 78 -6.83 -13.17 33.99
C VAL A 78 -6.67 -13.21 35.51
N MET A 79 -7.48 -12.43 36.19
CA MET A 79 -7.45 -12.35 37.66
C MET A 79 -8.23 -13.49 38.27
N ILE A 80 -7.75 -14.04 39.39
CA ILE A 80 -8.44 -15.07 40.19
C ILE A 80 -8.69 -14.49 41.58
N SER A 81 -9.87 -14.70 42.17
CA SER A 81 -10.16 -14.21 43.52
C SER A 81 -11.08 -15.14 44.30
N GLY A 82 -10.77 -15.34 45.59
CA GLY A 82 -11.61 -16.12 46.54
C GLY A 82 -12.69 -15.29 47.21
N HIS A 83 -12.64 -13.97 47.18
CA HIS A 83 -13.62 -13.05 47.76
C HIS A 83 -13.81 -11.85 46.81
N GLY A 84 -14.17 -12.13 45.57
CA GLY A 84 -14.37 -11.10 44.55
C GLY A 84 -15.61 -10.27 44.84
N THR A 85 -15.42 -9.05 45.34
CA THR A 85 -16.50 -8.08 45.29
C THR A 85 -16.59 -7.55 43.86
N ILE A 86 -17.79 -7.13 43.43
CA ILE A 86 -17.97 -6.44 42.13
C ILE A 86 -16.97 -5.29 41.98
N ALA A 87 -16.64 -4.59 43.08
CA ALA A 87 -15.69 -3.51 43.11
C ALA A 87 -14.27 -3.97 42.69
N THR A 88 -13.77 -5.12 43.19
CA THR A 88 -12.44 -5.67 42.83
C THR A 88 -12.39 -6.09 41.35
N ALA A 89 -13.45 -6.67 40.82
CA ALA A 89 -13.53 -7.03 39.42
C ALA A 89 -13.53 -5.79 38.50
N VAL A 90 -14.25 -4.75 38.88
CA VAL A 90 -14.28 -3.45 38.17
C VAL A 90 -12.88 -2.80 38.20
N GLU A 91 -12.23 -2.78 39.37
CA GLU A 91 -10.87 -2.22 39.52
C GLU A 91 -9.87 -3.01 38.66
N ALA A 92 -9.88 -4.32 38.68
CA ALA A 92 -9.03 -5.15 37.83
C ALA A 92 -9.24 -4.86 36.34
N THR A 93 -10.50 -4.72 35.91
CA THR A 93 -10.83 -4.37 34.51
C THR A 93 -10.32 -2.98 34.15
N GLN A 94 -10.45 -1.99 35.02
CA GLN A 94 -9.92 -0.63 34.81
C GLN A 94 -8.37 -0.61 34.73
N LEU A 95 -7.70 -1.49 35.47
CA LEU A 95 -6.25 -1.71 35.38
C LEU A 95 -5.81 -2.53 34.17
N GLY A 96 -6.75 -3.00 33.35
CA GLY A 96 -6.48 -3.70 32.11
C GLY A 96 -6.41 -5.24 32.24
N ALA A 97 -7.02 -5.83 33.26
CA ALA A 97 -7.23 -7.28 33.27
C ALA A 97 -8.11 -7.70 32.10
N HIS A 98 -7.78 -8.84 31.49
CA HIS A 98 -8.55 -9.40 30.37
C HIS A 98 -9.88 -9.99 30.84
N ASP A 99 -9.87 -10.69 31.96
CA ASP A 99 -11.05 -11.32 32.55
C ASP A 99 -10.81 -11.56 34.06
N PHE A 100 -11.85 -12.03 34.74
CA PHE A 100 -11.88 -12.30 36.18
C PHE A 100 -12.57 -13.61 36.49
N LEU A 101 -11.91 -14.47 37.31
CA LEU A 101 -12.40 -15.76 37.74
C LEU A 101 -12.60 -15.76 39.26
N GLU A 102 -13.74 -16.26 39.73
CA GLU A 102 -14.03 -16.41 41.16
C GLU A 102 -13.75 -17.84 41.65
N LYS A 103 -13.12 -17.94 42.81
CA LYS A 103 -12.95 -19.21 43.53
C LYS A 103 -14.25 -19.63 44.22
N PRO A 104 -14.70 -20.91 44.19
CA PRO A 104 -13.99 -22.05 43.69
C PRO A 104 -13.92 -22.08 42.13
N LEU A 105 -12.76 -22.46 41.60
CA LEU A 105 -12.52 -22.49 40.18
C LEU A 105 -13.28 -23.64 39.50
N ASP A 106 -14.21 -23.31 38.67
CA ASP A 106 -14.88 -24.24 37.79
C ASP A 106 -14.00 -24.51 36.55
N THR A 107 -13.73 -25.80 36.29
CA THR A 107 -12.84 -26.25 35.22
C THR A 107 -13.26 -25.71 33.84
N ASP A 108 -14.54 -25.84 33.52
CA ASP A 108 -15.06 -25.42 32.20
C ASP A 108 -14.94 -23.92 32.02
N ARG A 109 -15.20 -23.16 33.07
CA ARG A 109 -15.10 -21.71 33.07
C ARG A 109 -13.63 -21.25 32.90
N VAL A 110 -12.70 -21.86 33.61
CA VAL A 110 -11.25 -21.59 33.48
C VAL A 110 -10.80 -21.83 32.04
N LEU A 111 -11.12 -23.01 31.49
CA LEU A 111 -10.74 -23.36 30.14
C LEU A 111 -11.37 -22.46 29.08
N LEU A 112 -12.65 -22.12 29.25
CA LEU A 112 -13.34 -21.19 28.34
C LEU A 112 -12.70 -19.81 28.35
N THR A 113 -12.40 -19.26 29.54
CA THR A 113 -11.76 -17.96 29.71
C THR A 113 -10.38 -17.94 29.06
N ILE A 114 -9.56 -18.97 29.29
CA ILE A 114 -8.22 -19.08 28.67
C ILE A 114 -8.30 -19.19 27.15
N ARG A 115 -9.22 -20.02 26.61
CA ARG A 115 -9.41 -20.16 25.16
C ARG A 115 -9.82 -18.84 24.52
N ASN A 116 -10.73 -18.10 25.15
CA ASN A 116 -11.18 -16.79 24.67
C ASN A 116 -10.03 -15.76 24.70
N ALA A 117 -9.29 -15.71 25.80
CA ALA A 117 -8.14 -14.81 25.96
C ALA A 117 -7.07 -15.06 24.89
N VAL A 118 -6.68 -16.33 24.71
CA VAL A 118 -5.69 -16.76 23.70
C VAL A 118 -6.18 -16.43 22.28
N LYS A 119 -7.45 -16.67 21.96
CA LYS A 119 -8.05 -16.37 20.65
C LYS A 119 -8.06 -14.86 20.36
N THR A 120 -8.45 -14.06 21.34
CA THR A 120 -8.48 -12.59 21.19
C THR A 120 -7.10 -12.04 20.82
N VAL A 121 -6.06 -12.50 21.55
CA VAL A 121 -4.69 -12.06 21.27
C VAL A 121 -4.14 -12.57 19.95
N ALA A 122 -4.47 -13.81 19.59
CA ALA A 122 -4.08 -14.32 18.27
C ALA A 122 -4.66 -13.44 17.16
N LEU A 123 -5.92 -13.07 17.27
CA LEU A 123 -6.59 -12.14 16.34
C LEU A 123 -5.96 -10.73 16.36
N GLU A 124 -5.67 -10.19 17.53
CA GLU A 124 -5.02 -8.87 17.63
C GLU A 124 -3.61 -8.87 17.02
N ARG A 125 -2.84 -9.94 17.24
CA ARG A 125 -1.51 -10.12 16.61
C ARG A 125 -1.62 -10.24 15.10
N GLU A 126 -2.58 -11.02 14.61
CA GLU A 126 -2.84 -11.17 13.18
C GLU A 126 -3.25 -9.83 12.53
N VAL A 127 -4.19 -9.11 13.15
CA VAL A 127 -4.59 -7.76 12.70
C VAL A 127 -3.40 -6.80 12.71
N ARG A 128 -2.56 -6.84 13.74
CA ARG A 128 -1.35 -6.00 13.81
C ARG A 128 -0.33 -6.37 12.73
N ALA A 129 -0.10 -7.66 12.49
CA ALA A 129 0.78 -8.14 11.44
C ALA A 129 0.28 -7.74 10.05
N LEU A 130 -1.02 -7.92 9.77
CA LEU A 130 -1.64 -7.51 8.52
C LEU A 130 -1.56 -6.00 8.31
N LYS A 131 -1.80 -5.20 9.36
CA LYS A 131 -1.64 -3.74 9.29
C LYS A 131 -0.20 -3.36 8.97
N ALA A 132 0.79 -3.94 9.64
CA ALA A 132 2.21 -3.68 9.39
C ALA A 132 2.63 -4.11 7.97
N GLU A 133 2.07 -5.17 7.42
CA GLU A 133 2.30 -5.61 6.04
C GLU A 133 1.70 -4.63 5.03
N VAL A 134 0.45 -4.19 5.25
CA VAL A 134 -0.20 -3.16 4.43
C VAL A 134 0.57 -1.85 4.48
N GLU A 135 1.06 -1.45 5.66
CA GLU A 135 1.85 -0.23 5.84
C GLU A 135 3.19 -0.31 5.09
N ARG A 136 3.91 -1.45 5.14
CA ARG A 136 5.13 -1.67 4.35
C ARG A 136 4.89 -1.51 2.85
N ARG A 137 3.79 -2.05 2.33
CA ARG A 137 3.46 -1.94 0.89
C ARG A 137 3.20 -0.50 0.45
N HIS A 138 2.87 0.41 1.38
CA HIS A 138 2.57 1.81 1.13
C HIS A 138 3.69 2.76 1.60
N GLU A 139 4.90 2.26 1.78
CA GLU A 139 6.05 3.06 2.19
C GLU A 139 6.62 3.86 1.00
N ILE A 140 7.01 5.11 1.27
CA ILE A 140 7.74 5.95 0.30
C ILE A 140 9.21 5.56 0.37
N VAL A 141 9.66 4.79 -0.63
CA VAL A 141 11.05 4.30 -0.70
C VAL A 141 11.93 5.29 -1.42
N GLY A 142 13.07 5.62 -0.80
CA GLY A 142 14.09 6.50 -1.33
C GLY A 142 14.84 7.23 -0.22
N SER A 143 16.12 7.50 -0.46
CA SER A 143 17.00 8.25 0.45
C SER A 143 17.62 9.49 -0.20
N GLY A 144 17.28 9.75 -1.45
CA GLY A 144 17.72 10.91 -2.22
C GLY A 144 17.21 12.24 -1.64
N ALA A 145 17.90 13.33 -1.98
CA ALA A 145 17.57 14.66 -1.47
C ALA A 145 16.12 15.07 -1.78
N ALA A 146 15.62 14.74 -2.98
CA ALA A 146 14.26 15.06 -3.40
C ALA A 146 13.20 14.32 -2.58
N VAL A 147 13.44 13.03 -2.26
CA VAL A 147 12.50 12.24 -1.42
C VAL A 147 12.54 12.70 0.03
N ARG A 148 13.72 13.01 0.57
CA ARG A 148 13.83 13.56 1.93
C ARG A 148 13.05 14.87 2.09
N GLN A 149 13.20 15.80 1.15
CA GLN A 149 12.43 17.06 1.15
C GLN A 149 10.91 16.82 1.05
N LEU A 150 10.50 15.83 0.26
CA LEU A 150 9.10 15.43 0.17
C LEU A 150 8.59 14.90 1.52
N ILE A 151 9.34 14.00 2.18
CA ILE A 151 8.99 13.46 3.51
C ILE A 151 8.91 14.58 4.55
N GLU A 152 9.89 15.47 4.61
CA GLU A 152 9.86 16.62 5.52
C GLU A 152 8.64 17.53 5.32
N ARG A 153 8.21 17.73 4.07
CA ARG A 153 6.97 18.46 3.77
C ARG A 153 5.74 17.71 4.24
N ILE A 154 5.68 16.38 4.01
CA ILE A 154 4.60 15.52 4.49
C ILE A 154 4.47 15.59 6.00
N GLU A 155 5.58 15.42 6.75
CA GLU A 155 5.61 15.48 8.21
C GLU A 155 5.15 16.83 8.77
N ARG A 156 5.53 17.93 8.12
CA ARG A 156 5.12 19.28 8.50
C ARG A 156 3.64 19.56 8.29
N VAL A 157 3.07 19.02 7.21
CA VAL A 157 1.69 19.32 6.80
C VAL A 157 0.68 18.32 7.36
N ALA A 158 1.09 17.08 7.59
CA ALA A 158 0.20 16.02 8.06
C ALA A 158 -0.55 16.37 9.36
N PRO A 159 0.07 16.96 10.41
CA PRO A 159 -0.63 17.31 11.64
C PRO A 159 -1.67 18.42 11.47
N THR A 160 -1.60 19.19 10.38
CA THR A 160 -2.56 20.27 10.12
C THR A 160 -3.88 19.71 9.55
N GLY A 161 -4.98 20.43 9.76
CA GLY A 161 -6.26 20.14 9.11
C GLY A 161 -6.35 20.67 7.67
N SER A 162 -5.27 21.25 7.13
CA SER A 162 -5.26 21.92 5.82
C SER A 162 -5.55 20.97 4.66
N ARG A 163 -6.20 21.51 3.64
CA ARG A 163 -6.36 20.83 2.35
C ARG A 163 -5.03 20.82 1.60
N ILE A 164 -4.79 19.75 0.86
CA ILE A 164 -3.53 19.51 0.18
C ILE A 164 -3.82 19.17 -1.27
N LEU A 165 -3.08 19.79 -2.18
CA LEU A 165 -3.07 19.45 -3.60
C LEU A 165 -1.73 18.80 -3.92
N ILE A 166 -1.76 17.53 -4.31
CA ILE A 166 -0.60 16.75 -4.72
C ILE A 166 -0.51 16.78 -6.24
N THR A 167 0.61 17.27 -6.76
CA THR A 167 0.87 17.31 -8.20
C THR A 167 2.04 16.40 -8.55
N GLY A 168 2.04 15.85 -9.75
CA GLY A 168 3.13 15.01 -10.25
C GLY A 168 2.68 14.08 -11.36
N GLU A 169 3.64 13.60 -12.14
CA GLU A 169 3.39 12.71 -13.27
C GLU A 169 2.71 11.40 -12.87
N ASN A 170 2.14 10.70 -13.86
CA ASN A 170 1.58 9.38 -13.64
C ASN A 170 2.64 8.40 -13.14
N GLY A 171 2.27 7.57 -12.15
CA GLY A 171 3.16 6.55 -11.59
C GLY A 171 4.26 7.05 -10.65
N THR A 172 4.26 8.34 -10.24
CA THR A 172 5.24 8.89 -9.27
C THR A 172 4.99 8.48 -7.84
N GLY A 173 3.76 8.01 -7.49
CA GLY A 173 3.37 7.62 -6.14
C GLY A 173 2.56 8.67 -5.39
N LYS A 174 1.76 9.49 -6.06
CA LYS A 174 0.86 10.49 -5.45
C LYS A 174 -0.06 9.89 -4.37
N GLU A 175 -0.57 8.68 -4.60
CA GLU A 175 -1.39 7.93 -3.63
C GLU A 175 -0.60 7.60 -2.35
N LEU A 176 0.67 7.18 -2.46
CA LEU A 176 1.51 6.90 -1.30
C LEU A 176 1.72 8.16 -0.44
N VAL A 177 1.85 9.32 -1.09
CA VAL A 177 1.95 10.62 -0.40
C VAL A 177 0.66 10.93 0.35
N ALA A 178 -0.51 10.75 -0.27
CA ALA A 178 -1.80 10.97 0.38
C ALA A 178 -2.00 10.04 1.60
N ARG A 179 -1.66 8.77 1.47
CA ARG A 179 -1.70 7.78 2.56
C ARG A 179 -0.72 8.15 3.70
N ALA A 180 0.50 8.58 3.38
CA ALA A 180 1.48 9.03 4.37
C ALA A 180 0.98 10.27 5.14
N ILE A 181 0.37 11.24 4.46
CA ILE A 181 -0.23 12.43 5.09
C ILE A 181 -1.37 12.02 6.03
N HIS A 182 -2.25 11.11 5.62
CA HIS A 182 -3.33 10.63 6.48
C HIS A 182 -2.78 9.91 7.71
N ARG A 183 -1.83 8.98 7.54
CA ARG A 183 -1.20 8.20 8.62
C ARG A 183 -0.53 9.07 9.68
N LEU A 184 0.13 10.15 9.26
CA LEU A 184 0.82 11.09 10.16
C LEU A 184 -0.10 12.20 10.70
N SER A 185 -1.41 12.14 10.41
CA SER A 185 -2.38 13.15 10.83
C SER A 185 -3.10 12.75 12.13
N PRO A 186 -3.74 13.72 12.83
CA PRO A 186 -4.63 13.41 13.95
C PRO A 186 -5.82 12.50 13.59
N ARG A 187 -6.08 12.30 12.29
CA ARG A 187 -7.16 11.44 11.76
C ARG A 187 -6.67 10.05 11.33
N ALA A 188 -5.46 9.64 11.72
CA ALA A 188 -4.83 8.36 11.32
C ALA A 188 -5.67 7.11 11.68
N THR A 189 -6.48 7.18 12.74
CA THR A 189 -7.39 6.09 13.17
C THR A 189 -8.79 6.16 12.54
N LYS A 190 -9.07 7.21 11.78
CA LYS A 190 -10.34 7.46 11.11
C LYS A 190 -10.31 6.95 9.66
N PRO A 191 -11.44 6.85 8.95
CA PRO A 191 -11.46 6.39 7.58
C PRO A 191 -10.59 7.24 6.65
N LEU A 192 -9.84 6.56 5.76
CA LEU A 192 -9.30 7.13 4.53
C LEU A 192 -10.14 6.59 3.38
N VAL A 193 -10.96 7.44 2.77
CA VAL A 193 -11.79 7.09 1.63
C VAL A 193 -11.13 7.60 0.36
N GLU A 194 -10.88 6.70 -0.59
CA GLU A 194 -10.17 7.00 -1.84
C GLU A 194 -11.12 6.95 -3.01
N VAL A 195 -10.99 7.92 -3.90
CA VAL A 195 -11.79 8.04 -5.12
C VAL A 195 -10.87 8.42 -6.27
N ASN A 196 -10.75 7.54 -7.26
CA ASN A 196 -10.08 7.85 -8.51
C ASN A 196 -11.12 8.42 -9.50
N CYS A 197 -11.03 9.73 -9.76
CA CYS A 197 -12.00 10.43 -10.58
C CYS A 197 -11.94 10.03 -12.06
N ALA A 198 -10.78 9.59 -12.55
CA ALA A 198 -10.60 9.14 -13.92
C ALA A 198 -11.17 7.72 -14.16
N ALA A 199 -11.26 6.89 -13.10
CA ALA A 199 -11.77 5.52 -13.21
C ALA A 199 -13.30 5.43 -13.19
N ILE A 200 -14.00 6.52 -12.84
CA ILE A 200 -15.46 6.57 -12.71
C ILE A 200 -16.04 7.29 -13.92
N PRO A 201 -17.01 6.70 -14.63
CA PRO A 201 -17.73 7.41 -15.69
C PRO A 201 -18.28 8.76 -15.22
N SER A 202 -18.19 9.78 -16.07
CA SER A 202 -18.57 11.17 -15.73
C SER A 202 -20.00 11.31 -15.22
N GLU A 203 -20.92 10.45 -15.69
CA GLU A 203 -22.32 10.43 -15.29
C GLU A 203 -22.53 9.84 -13.89
N LEU A 204 -21.59 9.02 -13.41
CA LEU A 204 -21.70 8.32 -12.13
C LEU A 204 -20.90 8.98 -11.02
N ILE A 205 -19.94 9.86 -11.33
CA ILE A 205 -19.03 10.45 -10.34
C ILE A 205 -19.77 11.23 -9.25
N GLU A 206 -20.83 11.95 -9.63
CA GLU A 206 -21.64 12.66 -8.64
C GLU A 206 -22.35 11.71 -7.67
N SER A 207 -22.90 10.60 -8.21
CA SER A 207 -23.55 9.56 -7.41
C SER A 207 -22.58 8.85 -6.46
N GLU A 208 -21.36 8.58 -6.92
CA GLU A 208 -20.32 8.02 -6.06
C GLU A 208 -19.90 8.98 -4.94
N LEU A 209 -19.66 10.25 -5.27
CA LEU A 209 -19.17 11.24 -4.31
C LEU A 209 -20.22 11.64 -3.28
N PHE A 210 -21.46 11.89 -3.71
CA PHE A 210 -22.49 12.49 -2.86
C PHE A 210 -23.60 11.54 -2.47
N GLY A 211 -23.66 10.33 -3.06
CA GLY A 211 -24.75 9.38 -2.88
C GLY A 211 -26.00 9.74 -3.68
N HIS A 212 -26.98 8.89 -3.62
CA HIS A 212 -28.27 9.11 -4.28
C HIS A 212 -29.43 8.47 -3.49
N VAL A 213 -30.63 8.99 -3.68
CA VAL A 213 -31.86 8.36 -3.21
C VAL A 213 -32.46 7.48 -4.31
N LYS A 214 -33.18 6.45 -3.90
CA LYS A 214 -33.89 5.53 -4.80
C LYS A 214 -34.76 6.32 -5.78
N GLY A 215 -34.67 5.97 -7.08
CA GLY A 215 -35.46 6.58 -8.14
C GLY A 215 -34.95 7.91 -8.67
N SER A 216 -33.78 8.39 -8.24
CA SER A 216 -33.21 9.68 -8.65
C SER A 216 -32.73 9.71 -10.12
N PHE A 217 -32.39 8.54 -10.69
CA PHE A 217 -32.03 8.35 -12.10
C PHE A 217 -32.31 6.90 -12.55
N THR A 218 -32.22 6.65 -13.85
CA THR A 218 -32.38 5.28 -14.39
C THR A 218 -31.26 4.38 -13.90
N GLY A 219 -31.59 3.42 -13.01
CA GLY A 219 -30.61 2.55 -12.34
C GLY A 219 -30.46 2.77 -10.83
N ALA A 220 -31.09 3.80 -10.24
CA ALA A 220 -31.13 4.04 -8.80
C ALA A 220 -32.15 3.15 -8.09
N PHE A 221 -31.84 1.86 -7.95
CA PHE A 221 -32.76 0.87 -7.35
C PHE A 221 -32.83 0.93 -5.83
N ALA A 222 -31.84 1.52 -5.16
CA ALA A 222 -31.76 1.66 -3.69
C ALA A 222 -31.09 3.00 -3.35
N ASP A 223 -31.23 3.43 -2.08
CA ASP A 223 -30.45 4.55 -1.54
C ASP A 223 -28.99 4.13 -1.44
N ARG A 224 -28.07 5.06 -1.74
CA ARG A 224 -26.62 4.82 -1.64
C ARG A 224 -25.92 5.98 -0.96
N THR A 225 -25.15 5.66 0.07
CA THR A 225 -24.31 6.61 0.81
C THR A 225 -23.12 7.05 -0.03
N GLY A 226 -22.87 8.37 -0.10
CA GLY A 226 -21.77 8.96 -0.85
C GLY A 226 -20.42 8.85 -0.15
N ARG A 227 -19.32 9.01 -0.90
CA ARG A 227 -17.94 8.96 -0.39
C ARG A 227 -17.64 10.06 0.62
N PHE A 228 -18.22 11.25 0.47
CA PHE A 228 -18.09 12.32 1.45
C PHE A 228 -18.66 11.93 2.82
N GLU A 229 -19.82 11.30 2.85
CA GLU A 229 -20.44 10.82 4.09
C GLU A 229 -19.65 9.64 4.69
N GLN A 230 -19.14 8.72 3.86
CA GLN A 230 -18.26 7.63 4.31
C GLN A 230 -16.95 8.13 4.93
N ALA A 231 -16.46 9.30 4.49
CA ALA A 231 -15.25 9.92 4.98
C ALA A 231 -15.46 10.83 6.20
N ASP A 232 -16.69 10.88 6.75
CA ASP A 232 -17.00 11.78 7.87
C ASP A 232 -16.11 11.52 9.09
N GLY A 233 -15.57 12.57 9.67
CA GLY A 233 -14.57 12.53 10.74
C GLY A 233 -13.14 12.12 10.26
N GLY A 234 -12.99 11.69 8.99
CA GLY A 234 -11.78 11.14 8.40
C GLY A 234 -11.16 12.00 7.30
N THR A 235 -10.63 11.33 6.27
CA THR A 235 -9.97 11.94 5.12
C THR A 235 -10.56 11.41 3.82
N LEU A 236 -10.85 12.28 2.87
CA LEU A 236 -11.22 11.94 1.50
C LEU A 236 -10.05 12.25 0.57
N PHE A 237 -9.57 11.26 -0.13
CA PHE A 237 -8.54 11.40 -1.16
C PHE A 237 -9.19 11.35 -2.54
N LEU A 238 -9.05 12.43 -3.31
CA LEU A 238 -9.56 12.59 -4.67
C LEU A 238 -8.37 12.51 -5.63
N ASP A 239 -8.17 11.33 -6.23
CA ASP A 239 -7.13 11.15 -7.24
C ASP A 239 -7.63 11.55 -8.61
N GLU A 240 -6.72 12.11 -9.43
CA GLU A 240 -6.96 12.65 -10.78
C GLU A 240 -8.15 13.64 -10.81
N ILE A 241 -8.13 14.61 -9.87
CA ILE A 241 -9.20 15.61 -9.72
C ILE A 241 -9.45 16.43 -11.01
N GLY A 242 -8.43 16.55 -11.86
CA GLY A 242 -8.50 17.24 -13.16
C GLY A 242 -9.39 16.54 -14.20
N ASP A 243 -9.83 15.29 -13.93
CA ASP A 243 -10.73 14.54 -14.80
C ASP A 243 -12.20 14.60 -14.36
N MET A 244 -12.49 15.38 -13.31
CA MET A 244 -13.83 15.52 -12.77
C MET A 244 -14.74 16.37 -13.68
N SER A 245 -16.00 15.95 -13.85
CA SER A 245 -16.99 16.71 -14.60
C SER A 245 -17.28 18.08 -13.95
N ALA A 246 -17.66 19.07 -14.75
CA ALA A 246 -17.96 20.44 -14.26
C ALA A 246 -19.07 20.46 -13.19
N ALA A 247 -20.06 19.59 -13.31
CA ALA A 247 -21.14 19.47 -12.34
C ALA A 247 -20.64 18.92 -11.00
N ALA A 248 -19.79 17.88 -11.03
CA ALA A 248 -19.16 17.33 -9.84
C ALA A 248 -18.22 18.35 -9.18
N GLN A 249 -17.43 19.11 -9.96
CA GLN A 249 -16.57 20.18 -9.44
C GLN A 249 -17.35 21.23 -8.64
N ALA A 250 -18.54 21.66 -9.14
CA ALA A 250 -19.38 22.63 -8.45
C ALA A 250 -19.91 22.09 -7.09
N LYS A 251 -20.29 20.80 -7.04
CA LYS A 251 -20.76 20.17 -5.80
C LYS A 251 -19.62 19.94 -4.81
N VAL A 252 -18.42 19.55 -5.29
CA VAL A 252 -17.22 19.43 -4.45
C VAL A 252 -16.85 20.77 -3.85
N LEU A 253 -16.87 21.85 -4.64
CA LEU A 253 -16.62 23.20 -4.14
C LEU A 253 -17.58 23.56 -3.00
N ARG A 254 -18.88 23.29 -3.17
CA ARG A 254 -19.88 23.54 -2.13
C ARG A 254 -19.62 22.72 -0.88
N ALA A 255 -19.32 21.43 -1.02
CA ALA A 255 -18.96 20.57 0.12
C ALA A 255 -17.71 21.09 0.87
N LEU A 256 -16.69 21.60 0.15
CA LEU A 256 -15.50 22.20 0.73
C LEU A 256 -15.74 23.56 1.43
N GLN A 257 -16.75 24.30 1.00
CA GLN A 257 -17.09 25.62 1.54
C GLN A 257 -18.00 25.53 2.77
N GLU A 258 -19.07 24.75 2.66
CA GLU A 258 -20.17 24.69 3.63
C GLU A 258 -20.02 23.51 4.61
N GLY A 259 -19.24 22.46 4.27
CA GLY A 259 -19.20 21.21 5.03
C GLY A 259 -20.52 20.43 4.95
N ILE A 260 -21.27 20.63 3.87
CA ILE A 260 -22.59 20.05 3.67
C ILE A 260 -22.63 19.34 2.32
N VAL A 261 -23.19 18.14 2.31
CA VAL A 261 -23.44 17.36 1.09
C VAL A 261 -24.93 17.06 0.97
N THR A 262 -25.41 16.93 -0.26
CA THR A 262 -26.80 16.59 -0.56
C THR A 262 -26.82 15.44 -1.56
N PRO A 263 -27.42 14.28 -1.24
CA PRO A 263 -27.56 13.16 -2.17
C PRO A 263 -28.33 13.56 -3.45
N ILE A 264 -28.01 12.90 -4.56
CA ILE A 264 -28.72 13.15 -5.82
C ILE A 264 -30.20 12.76 -5.67
N GLY A 265 -31.11 13.66 -6.09
CA GLY A 265 -32.55 13.46 -5.95
C GLY A 265 -33.08 13.62 -4.52
N GLY A 266 -32.21 13.84 -3.54
CA GLY A 266 -32.59 14.07 -2.13
C GLY A 266 -32.65 15.57 -1.79
N ALA A 267 -33.47 15.92 -0.80
CA ALA A 267 -33.55 17.26 -0.21
C ALA A 267 -32.79 17.37 1.13
N ARG A 268 -32.37 16.23 1.71
CA ARG A 268 -31.69 16.17 3.01
C ARG A 268 -30.26 16.68 2.87
N GLN A 269 -29.94 17.70 3.63
CA GLN A 269 -28.57 18.19 3.79
C GLN A 269 -27.88 17.41 4.91
N ILE A 270 -26.70 16.89 4.63
CA ILE A 270 -25.87 16.10 5.56
C ILE A 270 -24.62 16.90 5.86
N LYS A 271 -24.41 17.25 7.12
CA LYS A 271 -23.18 17.91 7.57
C LYS A 271 -22.07 16.89 7.70
N VAL A 272 -20.90 17.20 7.14
CA VAL A 272 -19.72 16.33 7.16
C VAL A 272 -18.47 17.13 7.57
N ASP A 273 -17.60 16.49 8.35
CA ASP A 273 -16.28 17.00 8.70
C ASP A 273 -15.21 16.16 8.04
N VAL A 274 -14.82 16.52 6.83
CA VAL A 274 -13.89 15.74 6.00
C VAL A 274 -12.64 16.56 5.68
N ARG A 275 -11.45 16.00 5.97
CA ARG A 275 -10.19 16.52 5.42
C ARG A 275 -10.05 16.06 3.98
N VAL A 276 -9.87 16.99 3.04
CA VAL A 276 -9.71 16.65 1.62
C VAL A 276 -8.25 16.76 1.20
N ILE A 277 -7.75 15.71 0.56
CA ILE A 277 -6.48 15.64 -0.17
C ILE A 277 -6.83 15.39 -1.63
N ALA A 278 -6.36 16.21 -2.54
CA ALA A 278 -6.58 16.04 -3.97
C ALA A 278 -5.25 15.76 -4.68
N ALA A 279 -5.28 14.96 -5.74
CA ALA A 279 -4.11 14.71 -6.57
C ALA A 279 -4.44 14.84 -8.06
N THR A 280 -3.45 15.24 -8.86
CA THR A 280 -3.56 15.30 -10.31
C THR A 280 -2.19 15.21 -11.00
N ASN A 281 -2.18 14.68 -12.23
CA ASN A 281 -1.05 14.73 -13.13
C ASN A 281 -1.13 15.91 -14.11
N LYS A 282 -2.29 16.62 -14.17
CA LYS A 282 -2.54 17.73 -15.09
C LYS A 282 -2.06 19.05 -14.50
N ARG A 283 -1.71 19.98 -15.37
CA ARG A 283 -1.53 21.38 -15.02
C ARG A 283 -2.92 22.03 -14.97
N LEU A 284 -3.43 22.25 -13.76
CA LEU A 284 -4.79 22.75 -13.58
C LEU A 284 -4.98 24.15 -14.16
N GLU A 285 -3.92 24.95 -14.26
CA GLU A 285 -3.93 26.25 -14.92
C GLU A 285 -4.30 26.13 -16.41
N ASP A 286 -3.77 25.11 -17.09
CA ASP A 286 -4.06 24.83 -18.51
C ASP A 286 -5.51 24.31 -18.67
N GLU A 287 -5.98 23.51 -17.70
CA GLU A 287 -7.37 23.04 -17.65
C GLU A 287 -8.37 24.20 -17.40
N ILE A 288 -8.00 25.19 -16.59
CA ILE A 288 -8.77 26.40 -16.35
C ILE A 288 -8.83 27.24 -17.63
N ALA A 289 -7.69 27.48 -18.28
CA ALA A 289 -7.63 28.26 -19.52
C ALA A 289 -8.50 27.64 -20.63
N SER A 290 -8.65 26.32 -20.65
CA SER A 290 -9.50 25.59 -21.59
C SER A 290 -10.95 25.39 -21.12
N GLY A 291 -11.33 25.93 -19.96
CA GLY A 291 -12.69 25.85 -19.42
C GLY A 291 -13.09 24.46 -18.88
N ARG A 292 -12.15 23.53 -18.74
CA ARG A 292 -12.40 22.17 -18.20
C ARG A 292 -12.32 22.08 -16.68
N PHE A 293 -11.63 23.03 -16.03
CA PHE A 293 -11.53 23.08 -14.57
C PHE A 293 -11.90 24.45 -14.04
N ARG A 294 -12.52 24.51 -12.86
CA ARG A 294 -12.97 25.76 -12.24
C ARG A 294 -11.84 26.38 -11.41
N GLU A 295 -11.61 27.66 -11.62
CA GLU A 295 -10.59 28.43 -10.90
C GLU A 295 -10.90 28.54 -9.39
N ASP A 296 -12.18 28.73 -9.03
CA ASP A 296 -12.63 28.83 -7.63
C ASP A 296 -12.38 27.52 -6.85
N LEU A 297 -12.53 26.37 -7.51
CA LEU A 297 -12.20 25.06 -6.92
C LEU A 297 -10.69 24.91 -6.72
N LEU A 298 -9.86 25.33 -7.68
CA LEU A 298 -8.39 25.30 -7.53
C LEU A 298 -7.95 26.07 -6.29
N TYR A 299 -8.37 27.33 -6.13
CA TYR A 299 -8.03 28.13 -4.94
C TYR A 299 -8.50 27.50 -3.64
N ARG A 300 -9.59 26.77 -3.66
CA ARG A 300 -10.11 26.11 -2.46
C ARG A 300 -9.37 24.81 -2.12
N LEU A 301 -8.83 24.10 -3.11
CA LEU A 301 -8.05 22.86 -2.92
C LEU A 301 -6.57 23.16 -2.65
N ASN A 302 -5.98 24.11 -3.35
CA ASN A 302 -4.54 24.41 -3.33
C ASN A 302 -4.15 25.31 -2.15
N VAL A 303 -4.41 24.83 -0.92
CA VAL A 303 -3.97 25.54 0.29
C VAL A 303 -2.50 25.20 0.57
N VAL A 304 -2.12 23.94 0.45
CA VAL A 304 -0.74 23.47 0.57
C VAL A 304 -0.40 22.61 -0.65
N PRO A 305 0.41 23.11 -1.59
CA PRO A 305 0.89 22.30 -2.71
C PRO A 305 2.01 21.35 -2.29
N ILE A 306 1.93 20.11 -2.78
CA ILE A 306 2.99 19.10 -2.67
C ILE A 306 3.27 18.55 -4.04
N GLU A 307 4.47 18.79 -4.56
CA GLU A 307 4.93 18.24 -5.83
C GLU A 307 5.70 16.94 -5.59
N VAL A 308 5.32 15.86 -6.28
CA VAL A 308 6.00 14.57 -6.24
C VAL A 308 7.00 14.49 -7.38
N PRO A 309 8.30 14.40 -7.10
CA PRO A 309 9.32 14.44 -8.14
C PRO A 309 9.23 13.20 -9.05
N PRO A 310 9.42 13.37 -10.38
CA PRO A 310 9.50 12.26 -11.29
C PRO A 310 10.75 11.41 -11.03
N LEU A 311 10.72 10.13 -11.41
CA LEU A 311 11.80 9.18 -11.10
C LEU A 311 13.15 9.60 -11.70
N ARG A 312 13.15 10.26 -12.87
CA ARG A 312 14.35 10.83 -13.49
C ARG A 312 15.03 11.93 -12.69
N ALA A 313 14.31 12.59 -11.77
CA ALA A 313 14.86 13.60 -10.85
C ALA A 313 15.39 12.99 -9.54
N ARG A 314 15.21 11.67 -9.31
CA ARG A 314 15.69 10.93 -8.12
C ARG A 314 16.31 9.59 -8.51
N ARG A 315 17.17 9.59 -9.52
CA ARG A 315 17.83 8.39 -10.07
C ARG A 315 18.66 7.63 -9.04
N GLU A 316 19.15 8.32 -8.02
CA GLU A 316 19.86 7.73 -6.89
C GLU A 316 19.02 6.75 -6.08
N ASP A 317 17.69 6.86 -6.10
CA ASP A 317 16.80 5.98 -5.37
C ASP A 317 16.49 4.68 -6.13
N ILE A 318 16.83 4.60 -7.43
CA ILE A 318 16.51 3.43 -8.26
C ILE A 318 17.10 2.13 -7.71
N PRO A 319 18.37 2.06 -7.25
CA PRO A 319 18.90 0.82 -6.67
C PRO A 319 18.10 0.35 -5.45
N GLN A 320 17.68 1.26 -4.57
CA GLN A 320 16.88 0.95 -3.40
C GLN A 320 15.46 0.50 -3.80
N LEU A 321 14.85 1.16 -4.79
CA LEU A 321 13.56 0.76 -5.35
C LEU A 321 13.63 -0.63 -6.00
N VAL A 322 14.71 -0.97 -6.72
CA VAL A 322 14.91 -2.29 -7.31
C VAL A 322 14.96 -3.36 -6.22
N ALA A 323 15.79 -3.18 -5.18
CA ALA A 323 15.89 -4.10 -4.07
C ALA A 323 14.53 -4.30 -3.39
N TRP A 324 13.84 -3.21 -3.10
CA TRP A 324 12.53 -3.23 -2.46
C TRP A 324 11.46 -3.96 -3.30
N PHE A 325 11.41 -3.72 -4.62
CA PHE A 325 10.46 -4.41 -5.50
C PHE A 325 10.78 -5.89 -5.65
N VAL A 326 12.06 -6.27 -5.68
CA VAL A 326 12.45 -7.69 -5.71
C VAL A 326 11.95 -8.41 -4.46
N GLU A 327 12.14 -7.84 -3.27
CA GLU A 327 11.62 -8.41 -2.02
C GLU A 327 10.09 -8.55 -2.04
N GLN A 328 9.39 -7.47 -2.40
CA GLN A 328 7.92 -7.46 -2.45
C GLN A 328 7.34 -8.45 -3.46
N LEU A 329 7.97 -8.60 -4.62
CA LEU A 329 7.51 -9.49 -5.68
C LEU A 329 7.86 -10.95 -5.40
N ALA A 330 8.99 -11.22 -4.71
CA ALA A 330 9.37 -12.57 -4.31
C ALA A 330 8.44 -13.21 -3.26
N GLU A 331 7.65 -12.40 -2.54
CA GLU A 331 6.60 -12.89 -1.64
C GLU A 331 5.40 -13.52 -2.41
N GLN A 332 5.30 -13.25 -3.72
CA GLN A 332 4.20 -13.79 -4.54
C GLN A 332 4.47 -15.25 -4.95
N PRO A 333 3.46 -16.13 -4.89
CA PRO A 333 3.62 -17.51 -5.33
C PRO A 333 4.08 -17.59 -6.79
N GLY A 334 5.15 -18.34 -7.04
CA GLY A 334 5.68 -18.58 -8.38
C GLY A 334 6.76 -17.61 -8.85
N LEU A 335 7.11 -16.58 -8.09
CA LEU A 335 8.25 -15.72 -8.36
C LEU A 335 9.43 -16.09 -7.46
N ALA A 336 10.55 -16.47 -8.05
CA ALA A 336 11.78 -16.73 -7.29
C ALA A 336 12.52 -15.41 -7.02
N MET A 337 13.11 -15.30 -5.83
CA MET A 337 14.02 -14.21 -5.51
C MET A 337 15.24 -14.27 -6.45
N ARG A 338 15.54 -13.19 -7.13
CA ARG A 338 16.68 -13.06 -8.04
C ARG A 338 17.49 -11.83 -7.69
N THR A 339 18.78 -11.87 -8.01
CA THR A 339 19.67 -10.72 -7.84
C THR A 339 19.83 -9.96 -9.15
N PHE A 340 20.12 -8.68 -9.05
CA PHE A 340 20.46 -7.83 -10.20
C PHE A 340 21.96 -7.56 -10.18
N SER A 341 22.64 -7.77 -11.30
CA SER A 341 24.04 -7.36 -11.47
C SER A 341 24.16 -5.83 -11.38
N VAL A 342 25.36 -5.34 -11.06
CA VAL A 342 25.64 -3.90 -11.01
C VAL A 342 25.35 -3.23 -12.36
N GLY A 343 25.73 -3.88 -13.49
CA GLY A 343 25.42 -3.38 -14.82
C GLY A 343 23.92 -3.29 -15.13
N ALA A 344 23.13 -4.25 -14.64
CA ALA A 344 21.68 -4.22 -14.77
C ALA A 344 21.06 -3.04 -14.02
N VAL A 345 21.47 -2.80 -12.77
CA VAL A 345 21.01 -1.66 -11.98
C VAL A 345 21.43 -0.34 -12.60
N ASP A 346 22.66 -0.21 -13.09
CA ASP A 346 23.15 0.99 -13.77
C ASP A 346 22.39 1.27 -15.07
N ARG A 347 22.00 0.23 -15.79
CA ARG A 347 21.15 0.39 -16.99
C ARG A 347 19.78 0.93 -16.61
N LEU A 348 19.15 0.40 -15.54
CA LEU A 348 17.88 0.91 -15.03
C LEU A 348 18.00 2.38 -14.57
N ARG A 349 19.12 2.80 -13.94
CA ARG A 349 19.37 4.19 -13.52
C ARG A 349 19.41 5.19 -14.68
N ARG A 350 19.89 4.75 -15.85
CA ARG A 350 20.04 5.62 -17.04
C ARG A 350 18.74 5.81 -17.80
N HIS A 351 17.76 4.93 -17.63
CA HIS A 351 16.49 5.00 -18.34
C HIS A 351 15.66 6.21 -17.87
N PRO A 352 14.93 6.91 -18.75
CA PRO A 352 14.17 8.13 -18.43
C PRO A 352 12.89 7.88 -17.62
N TRP A 353 12.34 6.68 -17.64
CA TRP A 353 11.15 6.25 -16.91
C TRP A 353 9.93 7.17 -17.10
N PRO A 354 9.34 7.29 -18.31
CA PRO A 354 8.16 8.12 -18.54
C PRO A 354 6.95 7.69 -17.70
N GLY A 355 6.80 6.40 -17.40
CA GLY A 355 5.78 5.87 -16.47
C GLY A 355 6.25 5.80 -15.01
N ASN A 356 7.40 6.42 -14.69
CA ASN A 356 7.94 6.58 -13.35
C ASN A 356 8.08 5.25 -12.56
N VAL A 357 7.72 5.24 -11.27
CA VAL A 357 7.87 4.08 -10.37
C VAL A 357 6.96 2.93 -10.80
N ARG A 358 5.79 3.23 -11.38
CA ARG A 358 4.88 2.18 -11.89
C ARG A 358 5.49 1.41 -13.05
N GLU A 359 6.15 2.10 -13.96
CA GLU A 359 6.87 1.48 -15.08
C GLU A 359 8.08 0.68 -14.59
N LEU A 360 8.86 1.23 -13.67
CA LEU A 360 10.00 0.53 -13.05
C LEU A 360 9.55 -0.77 -12.39
N ARG A 361 8.50 -0.75 -11.57
CA ARG A 361 7.95 -1.94 -10.93
C ARG A 361 7.54 -3.01 -11.94
N ASN A 362 6.77 -2.62 -12.97
CA ASN A 362 6.33 -3.54 -14.01
C ASN A 362 7.50 -4.13 -14.80
N THR A 363 8.56 -3.33 -15.02
CA THR A 363 9.79 -3.79 -15.68
C THR A 363 10.53 -4.81 -14.82
N ILE A 364 10.67 -4.56 -13.51
CA ILE A 364 11.30 -5.51 -12.58
C ILE A 364 10.49 -6.81 -12.54
N GLU A 365 9.17 -6.74 -12.45
CA GLU A 365 8.29 -7.92 -12.45
C GLU A 365 8.48 -8.76 -13.73
N ARG A 366 8.51 -8.13 -14.91
CA ARG A 366 8.80 -8.81 -16.17
C ARG A 366 10.18 -9.44 -16.19
N LEU A 367 11.21 -8.76 -15.67
CA LEU A 367 12.56 -9.30 -15.57
C LEU A 367 12.62 -10.52 -14.64
N LEU A 368 11.94 -10.49 -13.50
CA LEU A 368 11.84 -11.63 -12.59
C LEU A 368 11.16 -12.84 -13.22
N ILE A 369 10.19 -12.62 -14.12
CA ILE A 369 9.48 -13.69 -14.81
C ILE A 369 10.31 -14.24 -15.98
N LEU A 370 10.84 -13.36 -16.83
CA LEU A 370 11.36 -13.71 -18.16
C LEU A 370 12.87 -13.96 -18.22
N ALA A 371 13.66 -13.47 -17.28
CA ALA A 371 15.10 -13.68 -17.31
C ALA A 371 15.45 -15.19 -17.12
N PRO A 372 16.41 -15.75 -17.85
CA PRO A 372 16.67 -17.19 -17.84
C PRO A 372 17.46 -17.67 -16.60
N GLY A 373 18.19 -16.79 -15.90
CA GLY A 373 19.12 -17.14 -14.80
C GLY A 373 18.61 -16.75 -13.42
N SER A 374 19.40 -17.07 -12.38
CA SER A 374 19.20 -16.63 -11.00
C SER A 374 19.64 -15.18 -10.77
N GLU A 375 20.46 -14.65 -11.67
CA GLU A 375 20.95 -13.27 -11.69
C GLU A 375 20.48 -12.58 -12.97
N ILE A 376 19.95 -11.38 -12.86
CA ILE A 376 19.51 -10.52 -13.96
C ILE A 376 20.69 -9.67 -14.41
N LEU A 377 21.09 -9.83 -15.66
CA LEU A 377 22.25 -9.19 -16.24
C LEU A 377 21.86 -7.94 -17.05
N GLU A 378 22.85 -7.09 -17.36
CA GLU A 378 22.65 -5.86 -18.15
C GLU A 378 21.95 -6.12 -19.49
N HIS A 379 22.32 -7.22 -20.18
CA HIS A 379 21.71 -7.55 -21.46
C HIS A 379 20.23 -7.96 -21.37
N ASP A 380 19.79 -8.53 -20.24
CA ASP A 380 18.37 -8.85 -20.03
C ASP A 380 17.54 -7.56 -19.91
N VAL A 381 18.08 -6.58 -19.15
CA VAL A 381 17.49 -5.25 -19.04
C VAL A 381 17.50 -4.53 -20.39
N ALA A 382 18.62 -4.59 -21.12
CA ALA A 382 18.75 -3.96 -22.44
C ALA A 382 17.75 -4.54 -23.44
N ARG A 383 17.58 -5.88 -23.44
CA ARG A 383 16.61 -6.57 -24.31
C ARG A 383 15.18 -6.11 -24.01
N LEU A 384 14.81 -6.03 -22.71
CA LEU A 384 13.46 -5.65 -22.32
C LEU A 384 13.16 -4.17 -22.59
N LEU A 385 14.10 -3.27 -22.24
CA LEU A 385 13.94 -1.83 -22.47
C LEU A 385 14.13 -1.46 -23.94
N GLY A 386 14.98 -2.18 -24.67
CA GLY A 386 15.19 -1.97 -26.11
C GLY A 386 14.00 -2.39 -26.96
N SER A 387 13.24 -3.41 -26.54
CA SER A 387 12.00 -3.80 -27.21
C SER A 387 10.86 -2.80 -27.03
N VAL A 388 10.91 -2.00 -25.94
CA VAL A 388 9.89 -0.97 -25.66
C VAL A 388 10.23 0.37 -26.32
N THR A 389 11.54 0.66 -26.54
CA THR A 389 11.98 1.90 -27.20
C THR A 389 12.30 1.73 -28.69
N GLY A 390 12.39 0.49 -29.16
CA GLY A 390 12.78 0.15 -30.53
C GLY A 390 11.64 -0.02 -31.53
N ASP A 391 10.41 -0.19 -31.08
CA ASP A 391 9.30 -0.52 -32.00
C ASP A 391 8.24 0.58 -32.19
N THR A 392 8.20 1.61 -31.35
CA THR A 392 7.25 2.71 -31.58
C THR A 392 7.74 3.68 -32.66
N ASN A 393 9.05 3.97 -32.72
CA ASN A 393 9.56 4.87 -33.77
C ASN A 393 9.60 4.23 -35.17
N GLY A 394 9.79 2.91 -35.25
CA GLY A 394 9.78 2.20 -36.54
C GLY A 394 8.37 2.03 -37.10
N ALA A 395 7.40 1.70 -36.24
CA ALA A 395 6.00 1.52 -36.66
C ALA A 395 5.31 2.86 -36.92
N ASP A 396 5.55 3.87 -36.09
CA ASP A 396 4.98 5.21 -36.27
C ASP A 396 5.55 5.90 -37.51
N THR A 397 6.87 5.79 -37.75
CA THR A 397 7.49 6.32 -39.00
C THR A 397 7.02 5.56 -40.25
N LEU A 398 6.68 4.29 -40.13
CA LEU A 398 6.11 3.50 -41.22
C LEU A 398 4.65 3.90 -41.50
N LEU A 399 3.88 4.26 -40.45
CA LEU A 399 2.47 4.66 -40.57
C LEU A 399 2.30 6.13 -40.95
N GLU A 400 3.32 6.98 -40.84
CA GLU A 400 3.36 8.38 -41.31
C GLU A 400 3.56 8.50 -42.82
N ALA A 401 3.78 7.39 -43.53
CA ALA A 401 3.96 7.41 -44.97
C ALA A 401 2.66 7.87 -45.68
N GLU A 402 2.74 8.94 -46.45
CA GLU A 402 1.59 9.51 -47.16
C GLU A 402 1.04 8.61 -48.28
N THR A 403 1.84 7.65 -48.77
CA THR A 403 1.45 6.73 -49.83
C THR A 403 1.79 5.28 -49.53
N TYR A 404 1.04 4.35 -50.08
CA TYR A 404 1.31 2.91 -49.93
C TYR A 404 2.69 2.51 -50.47
N GLU A 405 3.18 3.13 -51.55
CA GLU A 405 4.50 2.89 -52.10
C GLU A 405 5.61 3.36 -51.14
N ALA A 406 5.47 4.55 -50.52
CA ALA A 406 6.41 5.04 -49.50
C ALA A 406 6.41 4.14 -48.25
N PHE A 407 5.26 3.69 -47.79
CA PHE A 407 5.15 2.71 -46.70
C PHE A 407 5.89 1.41 -47.02
N LYS A 408 5.65 0.84 -48.23
CA LYS A 408 6.26 -0.41 -48.66
C LYS A 408 7.79 -0.28 -48.76
N GLU A 409 8.28 0.83 -49.28
CA GLU A 409 9.73 1.09 -49.41
C GLU A 409 10.39 1.24 -48.03
N SER A 410 9.79 1.96 -47.13
CA SER A 410 10.28 2.14 -45.75
C SER A 410 10.24 0.81 -44.95
N ALA A 411 9.20 0.03 -45.09
CA ALA A 411 9.09 -1.27 -44.45
C ALA A 411 10.12 -2.29 -45.02
N GLU A 412 10.32 -2.32 -46.34
CA GLU A 412 11.30 -3.15 -47.00
C GLU A 412 12.73 -2.76 -46.59
N ARG A 413 13.01 -1.46 -46.47
CA ARG A 413 14.30 -0.90 -46.01
C ARG A 413 14.59 -1.35 -44.58
N ALA A 414 13.65 -1.14 -43.63
CA ALA A 414 13.82 -1.51 -42.23
C ALA A 414 14.05 -3.01 -42.07
N PHE A 415 13.27 -3.85 -42.75
CA PHE A 415 13.42 -5.30 -42.72
C PHE A 415 14.77 -5.76 -43.24
N LEU A 416 15.21 -5.25 -44.40
CA LEU A 416 16.50 -5.66 -44.99
C LEU A 416 17.68 -5.16 -44.17
N LEU A 417 17.66 -3.96 -43.60
CA LEU A 417 18.68 -3.46 -42.67
C LEU A 417 18.80 -4.36 -41.43
N SER A 418 17.67 -4.71 -40.80
CA SER A 418 17.65 -5.63 -39.65
C SER A 418 18.27 -6.97 -39.99
N LYS A 419 17.93 -7.56 -41.14
CA LYS A 419 18.46 -8.87 -41.56
C LYS A 419 19.90 -8.84 -42.02
N LEU A 420 20.35 -7.76 -42.62
CA LEU A 420 21.77 -7.58 -42.97
C LEU A 420 22.61 -7.40 -41.69
N ALA A 421 22.14 -6.67 -40.71
CA ALA A 421 22.81 -6.52 -39.43
C ALA A 421 22.88 -7.86 -38.64
N GLU A 422 21.81 -8.66 -38.63
CA GLU A 422 21.75 -9.97 -37.98
C GLU A 422 22.81 -10.96 -38.51
N PHE A 423 23.19 -10.84 -39.80
CA PHE A 423 24.16 -11.70 -40.44
C PHE A 423 25.49 -10.95 -40.81
N ASP A 424 25.88 -9.95 -40.00
CA ASP A 424 27.14 -9.19 -40.14
C ASP A 424 27.37 -8.64 -41.56
N TRP A 425 26.32 -8.23 -42.26
CA TRP A 425 26.36 -7.75 -43.65
C TRP A 425 26.86 -8.80 -44.68
N ASN A 426 26.79 -10.08 -44.31
CA ASN A 426 27.09 -11.17 -45.27
C ASN A 426 25.93 -11.36 -46.22
N VAL A 427 25.94 -10.67 -47.35
CA VAL A 427 24.87 -10.68 -48.36
C VAL A 427 24.51 -12.08 -48.85
N SER A 428 25.51 -13.00 -48.93
CA SER A 428 25.26 -14.37 -49.38
C SER A 428 24.47 -15.19 -48.36
N GLU A 429 24.82 -15.07 -47.09
CA GLU A 429 24.13 -15.75 -46.01
C GLU A 429 22.74 -15.16 -45.80
N THR A 430 22.62 -13.82 -45.82
CA THR A 430 21.32 -13.12 -45.71
C THR A 430 20.37 -13.53 -46.83
N ALA A 431 20.85 -13.59 -48.10
CA ALA A 431 20.00 -14.00 -49.23
C ALA A 431 19.52 -15.44 -49.08
N ARG A 432 20.40 -16.36 -48.60
CA ARG A 432 20.05 -17.76 -48.34
C ARG A 432 18.97 -17.87 -47.24
N ARG A 433 19.10 -17.10 -46.16
CA ARG A 433 18.16 -17.10 -45.03
C ARG A 433 16.82 -16.49 -45.37
N LEU A 434 16.78 -15.54 -46.27
CA LEU A 434 15.57 -14.88 -46.76
C LEU A 434 14.95 -15.60 -47.95
N ASP A 435 15.48 -16.77 -48.34
CA ASP A 435 14.99 -17.56 -49.50
C ASP A 435 14.82 -16.71 -50.75
N MET A 436 15.86 -15.83 -50.98
CA MET A 436 15.83 -14.93 -52.14
C MET A 436 17.12 -15.04 -52.95
N PRO A 437 17.05 -14.90 -54.31
CA PRO A 437 18.22 -14.87 -55.16
C PRO A 437 19.19 -13.74 -54.73
N ARG A 438 20.48 -14.07 -54.59
CA ARG A 438 21.52 -13.11 -54.19
C ARG A 438 21.53 -11.84 -55.07
N SER A 439 21.31 -11.99 -56.38
CA SER A 439 21.20 -10.87 -57.31
C SER A 439 20.03 -9.91 -56.99
N ASN A 440 18.93 -10.47 -56.48
CA ASN A 440 17.76 -9.65 -56.07
C ASN A 440 18.07 -8.86 -54.79
N LEU A 441 18.78 -9.47 -53.84
CA LEU A 441 19.18 -8.76 -52.62
C LEU A 441 20.15 -7.63 -52.92
N TYR A 442 21.13 -7.83 -53.79
CA TYR A 442 22.04 -6.76 -54.24
C TYR A 442 21.28 -5.59 -54.89
N LYS A 443 20.36 -5.86 -55.81
CA LYS A 443 19.50 -4.83 -56.44
C LYS A 443 18.71 -4.05 -55.44
N LYS A 444 18.20 -4.72 -54.37
CA LYS A 444 17.43 -4.06 -53.30
C LYS A 444 18.35 -3.20 -52.41
N ILE A 445 19.54 -3.68 -52.05
CA ILE A 445 20.54 -2.90 -51.31
C ILE A 445 20.91 -1.62 -52.05
N GLU A 446 21.15 -1.72 -53.36
CA GLU A 446 21.49 -0.57 -54.20
C GLU A 446 20.30 0.42 -54.35
N ARG A 447 19.12 -0.11 -54.68
CA ARG A 447 17.91 0.70 -54.83
C ARG A 447 17.53 1.47 -53.56
N LEU A 448 17.61 0.80 -52.40
CA LEU A 448 17.23 1.36 -51.09
C LEU A 448 18.41 2.08 -50.41
N LYS A 449 19.56 2.17 -51.06
CA LYS A 449 20.78 2.84 -50.55
C LYS A 449 21.13 2.37 -49.14
N LEU A 450 21.12 1.05 -48.91
CA LEU A 450 21.50 0.48 -47.62
C LEU A 450 23.01 0.51 -47.45
N ALA A 451 23.48 1.13 -46.36
CA ALA A 451 24.91 1.18 -46.01
C ALA A 451 25.10 0.63 -44.60
N ARG A 452 26.26 0.08 -44.32
CA ARG A 452 26.69 -0.31 -42.97
C ARG A 452 27.02 1.00 -42.23
N ASP A 453 26.26 1.31 -41.16
CA ASP A 453 26.64 2.39 -40.26
C ASP A 453 27.99 2.01 -39.62
N GLY A 454 29.00 2.89 -39.73
CA GLY A 454 30.36 2.69 -39.31
C GLY A 454 30.56 2.62 -37.80
#